data_f45afac87ab0eada7756bb0f19d66fee
#
_entry.id   f45afac87ab0eada7756bb0f19d66fee
#
_cell.length_a   1.000
_cell.length_b   1.000
_cell.length_c   1.000
_cell.angle_alpha   90.00
_cell.angle_beta   90.00
_cell.angle_gamma   90.00
#
_symmetry.space_group_name_H-M   'P 1'
#
loop_
_entity.id
_entity.type
_entity.pdbx_description
1 polymer ?
#
loop_
_entity_poly.entity_id
_entity_poly.type
_entity_poly.pdbx_seq_one_letter_code
_entity_poly.pdbx_strand_id
1 'polypeptide(L)'
;CAGKIWAEMSTTDDQEVRRLGQKVVDAGGEPIDCPVSGGCHRAATGNISIFAGTERSTFDKVLPVLTTIGRRVLHTGPLGTASILKVMTNYLASINLAALGESLMTMKRAGIDLNTTYEAIRISSGNSFVHETESQVILNGSRDINFTMELVVKDLTLFQSIADRENIPLDISPLLLSIFKDGQERYGGHEWSPNIVRRLEDACGDRLLAPGFPEEIIDSEPEIAGEEVIPRKG
;
A
#
# COMPACT_ATOMS: atom_id res chain seq x y z
N CYS A 1 -22.00 -7.69 21.81
CA CYS A 1 -21.54 -8.09 20.44
C CYS A 1 -21.93 -9.54 20.08
N ALA A 2 -22.73 -10.24 20.94
CA ALA A 2 -23.08 -11.64 20.68
C ALA A 2 -23.63 -11.87 19.26
N GLY A 3 -23.07 -12.83 18.53
CA GLY A 3 -23.43 -13.17 17.17
C GLY A 3 -23.09 -12.12 16.10
N LYS A 4 -22.24 -11.13 16.44
CA LYS A 4 -21.74 -10.12 15.49
C LYS A 4 -20.27 -10.37 15.18
N ILE A 5 -19.87 -10.01 13.96
CA ILE A 5 -18.48 -10.00 13.54
C ILE A 5 -18.02 -8.55 13.47
N TRP A 6 -16.88 -8.24 14.11
CA TRP A 6 -16.21 -6.95 13.99
C TRP A 6 -15.09 -7.05 12.97
N ALA A 7 -15.20 -6.29 11.88
CA ALA A 7 -14.24 -6.26 10.79
C ALA A 7 -13.45 -4.94 10.84
N GLU A 8 -12.16 -5.02 11.15
CA GLU A 8 -11.22 -3.89 11.09
C GLU A 8 -10.54 -3.87 9.72
N MET A 9 -10.84 -2.85 8.91
CA MET A 9 -10.36 -2.76 7.52
C MET A 9 -9.27 -1.73 7.30
N SER A 10 -8.89 -0.96 8.33
CA SER A 10 -7.84 0.05 8.21
C SER A 10 -6.43 -0.55 8.31
N THR A 11 -5.44 0.20 7.82
CA THR A 11 -4.02 -0.09 8.11
C THR A 11 -3.68 0.47 9.48
N THR A 12 -3.48 -0.41 10.46
CA THR A 12 -3.28 -0.03 11.86
C THR A 12 -2.33 -1.00 12.57
N ASP A 13 -2.05 -0.72 13.84
CA ASP A 13 -1.18 -1.51 14.71
C ASP A 13 -1.80 -2.89 15.03
N ASP A 14 -1.04 -3.97 14.82
CA ASP A 14 -1.48 -5.34 15.11
C ASP A 14 -1.76 -5.58 16.59
N GLN A 15 -1.06 -4.90 17.49
CA GLN A 15 -1.28 -5.03 18.93
C GLN A 15 -2.59 -4.38 19.36
N GLU A 16 -2.93 -3.21 18.77
CA GLU A 16 -4.22 -2.56 19.00
C GLU A 16 -5.38 -3.40 18.46
N VAL A 17 -5.22 -3.99 17.28
CA VAL A 17 -6.19 -4.92 16.70
C VAL A 17 -6.44 -6.09 17.66
N ARG A 18 -5.40 -6.73 18.18
CA ARG A 18 -5.53 -7.84 19.14
C ARG A 18 -6.19 -7.38 20.44
N ARG A 19 -5.78 -6.21 20.96
CA ARG A 19 -6.35 -5.64 22.19
C ARG A 19 -7.83 -5.33 22.07
N LEU A 20 -8.24 -4.72 20.94
CA LEU A 20 -9.66 -4.43 20.67
C LEU A 20 -10.44 -5.70 20.34
N GLY A 21 -9.85 -6.61 19.59
CA GLY A 21 -10.44 -7.91 19.27
C GLY A 21 -10.76 -8.72 20.52
N GLN A 22 -9.89 -8.69 21.54
CA GLN A 22 -10.18 -9.35 22.82
C GLN A 22 -11.45 -8.78 23.48
N LYS A 23 -11.65 -7.44 23.43
CA LYS A 23 -12.88 -6.84 23.94
C LYS A 23 -14.13 -7.28 23.17
N VAL A 24 -14.00 -7.51 21.86
CA VAL A 24 -15.07 -8.06 21.02
C VAL A 24 -15.41 -9.49 21.44
N VAL A 25 -14.38 -10.31 21.66
CA VAL A 25 -14.56 -11.70 22.16
C VAL A 25 -15.23 -11.71 23.53
N ASP A 26 -14.76 -10.88 24.46
CA ASP A 26 -15.33 -10.77 25.81
C ASP A 26 -16.80 -10.34 25.78
N ALA A 27 -17.20 -9.61 24.75
CA ALA A 27 -18.59 -9.22 24.50
C ALA A 27 -19.39 -10.25 23.65
N GLY A 28 -18.83 -11.44 23.40
CA GLY A 28 -19.46 -12.54 22.65
C GLY A 28 -19.47 -12.36 21.13
N GLY A 29 -18.65 -11.47 20.58
CA GLY A 29 -18.47 -11.26 19.14
C GLY A 29 -17.24 -11.99 18.58
N GLU A 30 -17.09 -11.97 17.27
CA GLU A 30 -15.96 -12.55 16.54
C GLU A 30 -15.16 -11.44 15.84
N PRO A 31 -13.86 -11.24 16.16
CA PRO A 31 -13.06 -10.21 15.50
C PRO A 31 -12.37 -10.75 14.23
N ILE A 32 -12.18 -9.87 13.24
CA ILE A 32 -11.34 -10.08 12.06
C ILE A 32 -10.63 -8.77 11.70
N ASP A 33 -9.35 -8.81 11.42
CA ASP A 33 -8.66 -7.74 10.72
C ASP A 33 -8.61 -8.07 9.23
N CYS A 34 -9.10 -7.16 8.40
CA CYS A 34 -9.21 -7.38 6.97
C CYS A 34 -8.82 -6.12 6.14
N PRO A 35 -7.60 -5.58 6.34
CA PRO A 35 -7.11 -4.46 5.56
C PRO A 35 -7.02 -4.79 4.07
N VAL A 36 -7.13 -3.72 3.25
CA VAL A 36 -7.22 -3.81 1.79
C VAL A 36 -5.95 -3.30 1.11
N SER A 37 -5.68 -3.75 -0.11
CA SER A 37 -4.53 -3.36 -0.92
C SER A 37 -4.88 -3.33 -2.41
N GLY A 38 -4.38 -2.29 -3.12
CA GLY A 38 -4.61 -2.12 -4.57
C GLY A 38 -5.01 -0.70 -4.98
N GLY A 39 -5.25 0.19 -4.00
CA GLY A 39 -5.62 1.59 -4.26
C GLY A 39 -7.11 1.81 -4.50
N CYS A 40 -7.51 3.08 -4.51
CA CYS A 40 -8.92 3.49 -4.63
C CYS A 40 -9.54 3.08 -5.98
N HIS A 41 -8.75 3.09 -7.07
CA HIS A 41 -9.21 2.67 -8.39
C HIS A 41 -9.66 1.19 -8.41
N ARG A 42 -8.93 0.28 -7.74
CA ARG A 42 -9.34 -1.12 -7.61
C ARG A 42 -10.47 -1.33 -6.60
N ALA A 43 -10.56 -0.48 -5.59
CA ALA A 43 -11.69 -0.52 -4.65
C ALA A 43 -13.01 -0.13 -5.35
N ALA A 44 -12.97 0.84 -6.27
CA ALA A 44 -14.13 1.31 -7.02
C ALA A 44 -14.71 0.23 -7.96
N THR A 45 -13.89 -0.71 -8.44
CA THR A 45 -14.25 -1.78 -9.37
C THR A 45 -14.42 -3.15 -8.71
N GLY A 46 -14.23 -3.26 -7.37
CA GLY A 46 -14.25 -4.53 -6.67
C GLY A 46 -13.00 -5.40 -6.90
N ASN A 47 -11.98 -4.90 -7.60
CA ASN A 47 -10.74 -5.63 -7.89
C ASN A 47 -9.69 -5.54 -6.77
N ILE A 48 -10.04 -4.96 -5.63
CA ILE A 48 -9.14 -4.81 -4.49
C ILE A 48 -8.79 -6.15 -3.84
N SER A 49 -7.58 -6.26 -3.31
CA SER A 49 -7.15 -7.42 -2.52
C SER A 49 -7.43 -7.20 -1.04
N ILE A 50 -7.84 -8.26 -0.32
CA ILE A 50 -8.14 -8.24 1.11
C ILE A 50 -7.25 -9.26 1.81
N PHE A 51 -6.54 -8.85 2.85
CA PHE A 51 -5.87 -9.75 3.78
C PHE A 51 -6.81 -9.99 4.97
N ALA A 52 -6.95 -11.22 5.44
CA ALA A 52 -7.94 -11.55 6.46
C ALA A 52 -7.32 -12.38 7.60
N GLY A 53 -7.16 -11.77 8.76
CA GLY A 53 -6.61 -12.38 9.98
C GLY A 53 -7.70 -12.68 10.99
N THR A 54 -7.98 -13.95 11.22
CA THR A 54 -8.96 -14.47 12.20
C THR A 54 -8.88 -15.99 12.26
N GLU A 55 -9.64 -16.61 13.17
CA GLU A 55 -9.83 -18.04 13.17
C GLU A 55 -10.51 -18.52 11.87
N ARG A 56 -10.11 -19.70 11.37
CA ARG A 56 -10.62 -20.23 10.10
C ARG A 56 -12.16 -20.32 10.07
N SER A 57 -12.79 -20.70 11.16
CA SER A 57 -14.25 -20.78 11.25
C SER A 57 -14.95 -19.43 11.10
N THR A 58 -14.35 -18.36 11.59
CA THR A 58 -14.86 -16.98 11.39
C THR A 58 -14.60 -16.50 9.97
N PHE A 59 -13.41 -16.82 9.42
CA PHE A 59 -13.07 -16.52 8.03
C PHE A 59 -14.10 -17.14 7.07
N ASP A 60 -14.43 -18.42 7.23
CA ASP A 60 -15.39 -19.11 6.36
C ASP A 60 -16.80 -18.46 6.37
N LYS A 61 -17.20 -17.89 7.52
CA LYS A 61 -18.48 -17.15 7.63
C LYS A 61 -18.47 -15.84 6.86
N VAL A 62 -17.34 -15.12 6.84
CA VAL A 62 -17.25 -13.80 6.21
C VAL A 62 -16.76 -13.84 4.76
N LEU A 63 -16.15 -14.93 4.32
CA LEU A 63 -15.60 -15.08 2.98
C LEU A 63 -16.61 -14.71 1.87
N PRO A 64 -17.91 -15.11 1.93
CA PRO A 64 -18.88 -14.70 0.91
C PRO A 64 -19.06 -13.18 0.82
N VAL A 65 -18.94 -12.45 1.95
CA VAL A 65 -19.01 -10.99 1.97
C VAL A 65 -17.71 -10.39 1.41
N LEU A 66 -16.56 -10.90 1.85
CA LEU A 66 -15.27 -10.39 1.40
C LEU A 66 -15.06 -10.60 -0.10
N THR A 67 -15.50 -11.72 -0.66
CA THR A 67 -15.43 -12.00 -2.11
C THR A 67 -16.44 -11.21 -2.94
N THR A 68 -17.42 -10.56 -2.31
CA THR A 68 -18.34 -9.64 -2.98
C THR A 68 -17.72 -8.23 -3.12
N ILE A 69 -16.89 -7.82 -2.16
CA ILE A 69 -16.29 -6.48 -2.13
C ILE A 69 -14.82 -6.45 -2.59
N GLY A 70 -14.20 -7.60 -2.75
CA GLY A 70 -12.79 -7.72 -3.17
C GLY A 70 -12.56 -8.96 -4.03
N ARG A 71 -11.62 -8.85 -4.94
CA ARG A 71 -11.30 -9.89 -5.92
C ARG A 71 -10.46 -11.04 -5.35
N ARG A 72 -9.48 -10.71 -4.51
CA ARG A 72 -8.54 -11.69 -3.95
C ARG A 72 -8.53 -11.60 -2.44
N VAL A 73 -8.98 -12.63 -1.78
CA VAL A 73 -9.07 -12.69 -0.32
C VAL A 73 -8.07 -13.72 0.21
N LEU A 74 -7.08 -13.25 0.99
CA LEU A 74 -6.05 -14.12 1.57
C LEU A 74 -6.31 -14.30 3.06
N HIS A 75 -6.59 -15.53 3.49
CA HIS A 75 -6.57 -15.87 4.91
C HIS A 75 -5.13 -15.92 5.43
N THR A 76 -4.80 -15.05 6.38
CA THR A 76 -3.42 -14.84 6.83
C THR A 76 -3.07 -15.57 8.13
N GLY A 77 -4.05 -16.17 8.80
CA GLY A 77 -3.90 -16.80 10.10
C GLY A 77 -4.63 -16.06 11.22
N PRO A 78 -4.16 -16.13 12.47
CA PRO A 78 -4.81 -15.50 13.63
C PRO A 78 -4.98 -13.99 13.50
N LEU A 79 -5.89 -13.43 14.31
CA LEU A 79 -6.14 -11.97 14.38
C LEU A 79 -4.85 -11.17 14.53
N GLY A 80 -4.73 -10.07 13.77
CA GLY A 80 -3.57 -9.17 13.71
C GLY A 80 -2.52 -9.56 12.68
N THR A 81 -2.59 -10.76 12.08
CA THR A 81 -1.62 -11.19 11.05
C THR A 81 -1.82 -10.44 9.73
N ALA A 82 -3.07 -10.09 9.39
CA ALA A 82 -3.35 -9.30 8.21
C ALA A 82 -2.83 -7.87 8.33
N SER A 83 -2.93 -7.27 9.51
CA SER A 83 -2.39 -5.94 9.81
C SER A 83 -0.87 -5.90 9.64
N ILE A 84 -0.13 -6.90 10.14
CA ILE A 84 1.32 -7.04 9.94
C ILE A 84 1.66 -7.12 8.44
N LEU A 85 0.98 -7.98 7.69
CA LEU A 85 1.22 -8.14 6.25
C LEU A 85 0.87 -6.87 5.48
N LYS A 86 -0.20 -6.18 5.85
CA LYS A 86 -0.58 -4.91 5.21
C LYS A 86 0.49 -3.84 5.39
N VAL A 87 1.02 -3.70 6.59
CA VAL A 87 2.10 -2.74 6.90
C VAL A 87 3.37 -3.08 6.09
N MET A 88 3.72 -4.36 5.97
CA MET A 88 4.84 -4.82 5.13
C MET A 88 4.62 -4.47 3.65
N THR A 89 3.42 -4.71 3.11
CA THR A 89 3.15 -4.38 1.69
C THR A 89 3.20 -2.87 1.42
N ASN A 90 2.77 -2.04 2.38
CA ASN A 90 2.86 -0.59 2.26
C ASN A 90 4.31 -0.08 2.38
N TYR A 91 5.15 -0.72 3.22
CA TYR A 91 6.60 -0.46 3.22
C TYR A 91 7.21 -0.73 1.84
N LEU A 92 6.91 -1.89 1.21
CA LEU A 92 7.41 -2.21 -0.13
C LEU A 92 6.91 -1.22 -1.20
N ALA A 93 5.65 -0.79 -1.12
CA ALA A 93 5.13 0.23 -2.03
C ALA A 93 5.88 1.56 -1.87
N SER A 94 6.11 2.00 -0.65
CA SER A 94 6.78 3.28 -0.35
C SER A 94 8.25 3.29 -0.77
N ILE A 95 8.98 2.17 -0.61
CA ILE A 95 10.36 2.08 -1.09
C ILE A 95 10.43 2.07 -2.61
N ASN A 96 9.50 1.37 -3.26
CA ASN A 96 9.39 1.39 -4.72
C ASN A 96 9.15 2.81 -5.24
N LEU A 97 8.27 3.59 -4.58
CA LEU A 97 7.99 4.97 -4.94
C LEU A 97 9.23 5.88 -4.80
N ALA A 98 9.95 5.78 -3.68
CA ALA A 98 11.16 6.57 -3.47
C ALA A 98 12.24 6.23 -4.52
N ALA A 99 12.51 4.95 -4.73
CA ALA A 99 13.48 4.48 -5.71
C ALA A 99 13.09 4.84 -7.16
N LEU A 100 11.78 4.81 -7.46
CA LEU A 100 11.24 5.22 -8.75
C LEU A 100 11.52 6.71 -9.01
N GLY A 101 11.28 7.59 -8.04
CA GLY A 101 11.58 9.02 -8.16
C GLY A 101 13.05 9.28 -8.47
N GLU A 102 13.97 8.61 -7.79
CA GLU A 102 15.40 8.69 -8.05
C GLU A 102 15.77 8.20 -9.46
N SER A 103 15.18 7.08 -9.88
CA SER A 103 15.40 6.50 -11.19
C SER A 103 14.93 7.43 -12.31
N LEU A 104 13.71 7.95 -12.23
CA LEU A 104 13.15 8.88 -13.21
C LEU A 104 13.97 10.16 -13.32
N MET A 105 14.35 10.77 -12.19
CA MET A 105 15.15 12.00 -12.20
C MET A 105 16.55 11.75 -12.76
N THR A 106 17.18 10.63 -12.40
CA THR A 106 18.51 10.27 -12.91
C THR A 106 18.49 10.10 -14.43
N MET A 107 17.49 9.37 -14.96
CA MET A 107 17.38 9.16 -16.41
C MET A 107 17.07 10.47 -17.14
N LYS A 108 16.20 11.30 -16.62
CA LYS A 108 15.93 12.63 -17.18
C LYS A 108 17.21 13.48 -17.26
N ARG A 109 17.99 13.54 -16.18
CA ARG A 109 19.24 14.31 -16.15
C ARG A 109 20.34 13.70 -17.03
N ALA A 110 20.28 12.40 -17.30
CA ALA A 110 21.14 11.72 -18.29
C ALA A 110 20.70 11.95 -19.73
N GLY A 111 19.62 12.71 -19.97
CA GLY A 111 19.11 13.03 -21.31
C GLY A 111 18.22 11.94 -21.92
N ILE A 112 17.76 10.98 -21.12
CA ILE A 112 16.83 9.94 -21.57
C ILE A 112 15.39 10.46 -21.44
N ASP A 113 14.61 10.30 -22.50
CA ASP A 113 13.19 10.62 -22.52
C ASP A 113 12.41 9.83 -21.46
N LEU A 114 11.49 10.50 -20.75
CA LEU A 114 10.77 9.88 -19.64
C LEU A 114 9.72 8.83 -20.10
N ASN A 115 9.14 8.98 -21.31
CA ASN A 115 8.26 7.94 -21.87
C ASN A 115 9.06 6.68 -22.16
N THR A 116 10.26 6.82 -22.73
CA THR A 116 11.19 5.70 -22.96
C THR A 116 11.63 5.07 -21.64
N THR A 117 11.91 5.89 -20.62
CA THR A 117 12.27 5.41 -19.27
C THR A 117 11.13 4.62 -18.64
N TYR A 118 9.88 5.12 -18.73
CA TYR A 118 8.69 4.42 -18.24
C TYR A 118 8.57 3.03 -18.85
N GLU A 119 8.64 2.94 -20.19
CA GLU A 119 8.53 1.64 -20.87
C GLU A 119 9.70 0.70 -20.56
N ALA A 120 10.92 1.22 -20.44
CA ALA A 120 12.07 0.42 -20.06
C ALA A 120 11.92 -0.22 -18.66
N ILE A 121 11.39 0.52 -17.70
CA ILE A 121 11.10 -0.03 -16.37
C ILE A 121 9.98 -1.08 -16.49
N ARG A 122 8.88 -0.76 -17.19
CA ARG A 122 7.70 -1.62 -17.33
C ARG A 122 8.00 -3.01 -17.86
N ILE A 123 8.93 -3.12 -18.82
CA ILE A 123 9.31 -4.41 -19.44
C ILE A 123 10.50 -5.10 -18.77
N SER A 124 11.04 -4.52 -17.70
CA SER A 124 12.24 -5.03 -17.03
C SER A 124 11.94 -5.67 -15.67
N SER A 125 12.97 -6.29 -15.07
CA SER A 125 12.89 -6.80 -13.69
C SER A 125 12.77 -5.72 -12.62
N GLY A 126 12.94 -4.45 -12.98
CA GLY A 126 12.73 -3.30 -12.09
C GLY A 126 11.26 -2.87 -11.98
N ASN A 127 10.35 -3.52 -12.71
CA ASN A 127 8.93 -3.19 -12.67
C ASN A 127 8.29 -3.47 -11.30
N SER A 128 7.27 -2.71 -10.98
CA SER A 128 6.45 -2.87 -9.78
C SER A 128 5.03 -2.34 -10.02
N PHE A 129 4.06 -2.76 -9.19
CA PHE A 129 2.71 -2.20 -9.22
C PHE A 129 2.72 -0.67 -9.03
N VAL A 130 3.60 -0.16 -8.17
CA VAL A 130 3.79 1.29 -7.96
C VAL A 130 4.27 1.98 -9.24
N HIS A 131 5.18 1.36 -9.99
CA HIS A 131 5.59 1.90 -11.28
C HIS A 131 4.42 1.96 -12.27
N GLU A 132 3.65 0.90 -12.39
CA GLU A 132 2.52 0.83 -13.32
C GLU A 132 1.37 1.79 -12.98
N THR A 133 1.29 2.24 -11.74
CA THR A 133 0.27 3.18 -11.26
C THR A 133 0.85 4.57 -10.98
N GLU A 134 1.66 4.72 -9.95
CA GLU A 134 2.07 6.03 -9.44
C GLU A 134 2.99 6.80 -10.39
N SER A 135 3.83 6.12 -11.21
CA SER A 135 4.61 6.87 -12.19
C SER A 135 3.76 7.57 -13.23
N GLN A 136 2.60 7.05 -13.58
CA GLN A 136 1.71 7.71 -14.54
C GLN A 136 1.23 9.07 -14.00
N VAL A 137 0.76 9.12 -12.75
CA VAL A 137 0.33 10.39 -12.13
C VAL A 137 1.51 11.29 -11.75
N ILE A 138 2.72 10.72 -11.55
CA ILE A 138 3.95 11.50 -11.43
C ILE A 138 4.25 12.20 -12.76
N LEU A 139 4.26 11.49 -13.86
CA LEU A 139 4.62 12.01 -15.18
C LEU A 139 3.55 12.92 -15.77
N ASN A 140 2.27 12.71 -15.44
CA ASN A 140 1.20 13.66 -15.77
C ASN A 140 1.30 14.94 -14.92
N GLY A 141 1.70 14.84 -13.66
CA GLY A 141 1.80 15.96 -12.71
C GLY A 141 0.64 16.09 -11.74
N SER A 142 -0.45 15.30 -11.87
CA SER A 142 -1.60 15.32 -10.94
C SER A 142 -1.23 14.80 -9.56
N ARG A 143 -0.34 13.81 -9.48
CA ARG A 143 0.05 13.11 -8.24
C ARG A 143 -1.11 12.40 -7.55
N ASP A 144 -2.25 12.26 -8.20
CA ASP A 144 -3.49 11.78 -7.59
C ASP A 144 -3.49 10.26 -7.43
N ILE A 145 -3.19 9.81 -6.20
CA ILE A 145 -3.22 8.40 -5.79
C ILE A 145 -4.18 8.16 -4.60
N ASN A 146 -4.76 9.22 -4.03
CA ASN A 146 -5.61 9.17 -2.85
C ASN A 146 -4.95 8.51 -1.62
N PHE A 147 -3.64 8.68 -1.47
CA PHE A 147 -2.86 8.20 -0.32
C PHE A 147 -1.90 9.30 0.12
N THR A 148 -2.11 9.84 1.32
CA THR A 148 -1.39 11.02 1.80
C THR A 148 -0.01 10.68 2.36
N MET A 149 0.87 11.67 2.39
CA MET A 149 2.23 11.53 2.90
C MET A 149 2.25 11.18 4.41
N GLU A 150 1.32 11.75 5.19
CA GLU A 150 1.18 11.39 6.61
C GLU A 150 0.78 9.93 6.83
N LEU A 151 -0.06 9.36 5.93
CA LEU A 151 -0.42 7.94 5.97
C LEU A 151 0.79 7.06 5.64
N VAL A 152 1.65 7.48 4.71
CA VAL A 152 2.93 6.79 4.46
C VAL A 152 3.82 6.83 5.70
N VAL A 153 4.00 7.99 6.32
CA VAL A 153 4.81 8.13 7.56
C VAL A 153 4.26 7.26 8.68
N LYS A 154 2.93 7.21 8.84
CA LYS A 154 2.26 6.31 9.80
C LYS A 154 2.61 4.85 9.51
N ASP A 155 2.42 4.39 8.28
CA ASP A 155 2.62 3.00 7.90
C ASP A 155 4.10 2.56 8.03
N LEU A 156 5.03 3.42 7.62
CA LEU A 156 6.48 3.20 7.80
C LEU A 156 6.87 3.14 9.28
N THR A 157 6.24 3.97 10.12
CA THR A 157 6.45 3.93 11.58
C THR A 157 5.96 2.62 12.18
N LEU A 158 4.80 2.12 11.75
CA LEU A 158 4.28 0.82 12.16
C LEU A 158 5.21 -0.32 11.73
N PHE A 159 5.72 -0.29 10.50
CA PHE A 159 6.67 -1.29 10.00
C PHE A 159 7.96 -1.31 10.83
N GLN A 160 8.53 -0.12 11.09
CA GLN A 160 9.72 0.01 11.93
C GLN A 160 9.47 -0.53 13.34
N SER A 161 8.31 -0.22 13.93
CA SER A 161 7.94 -0.72 15.27
C SER A 161 7.86 -2.26 15.34
N ILE A 162 7.40 -2.91 14.26
CA ILE A 162 7.41 -4.38 14.17
C ILE A 162 8.85 -4.90 14.17
N ALA A 163 9.72 -4.31 13.34
CA ALA A 163 11.12 -4.72 13.26
C ALA A 163 11.86 -4.51 14.59
N ASP A 164 11.63 -3.38 15.26
CA ASP A 164 12.22 -3.08 16.57
C ASP A 164 11.79 -4.10 17.63
N ARG A 165 10.50 -4.45 17.65
CA ARG A 165 9.95 -5.46 18.56
C ARG A 165 10.55 -6.84 18.34
N GLU A 166 10.77 -7.22 17.08
CA GLU A 166 11.36 -8.49 16.68
C GLU A 166 12.91 -8.47 16.68
N ASN A 167 13.53 -7.34 17.05
CA ASN A 167 14.98 -7.14 17.06
C ASN A 167 15.65 -7.35 15.67
N ILE A 168 14.96 -6.94 14.59
CA ILE A 168 15.49 -7.03 13.23
C ILE A 168 16.21 -5.72 12.89
N PRO A 169 17.53 -5.73 12.64
CA PRO A 169 18.28 -4.53 12.25
C PRO A 169 18.00 -4.20 10.78
N LEU A 170 17.17 -3.19 10.55
CA LEU A 170 16.85 -2.72 9.20
C LEU A 170 17.68 -1.50 8.82
N ASP A 171 18.32 -1.53 7.64
CA ASP A 171 19.10 -0.41 7.11
C ASP A 171 18.20 0.57 6.32
N ILE A 172 17.30 0.05 5.50
CA ILE A 172 16.52 0.84 4.54
C ILE A 172 15.33 1.53 5.19
N SER A 173 14.62 0.86 6.11
CA SER A 173 13.40 1.40 6.71
C SER A 173 13.61 2.73 7.44
N PRO A 174 14.64 2.90 8.29
CA PRO A 174 14.90 4.19 8.94
C PRO A 174 15.20 5.31 7.94
N LEU A 175 15.97 5.01 6.88
CA LEU A 175 16.28 5.96 5.81
C LEU A 175 15.00 6.37 5.06
N LEU A 176 14.18 5.41 4.64
CA LEU A 176 12.92 5.66 3.95
C LEU A 176 11.98 6.51 4.81
N LEU A 177 11.84 6.17 6.09
CA LEU A 177 11.03 6.94 7.04
C LEU A 177 11.53 8.40 7.14
N SER A 178 12.86 8.63 7.18
CA SER A 178 13.43 9.98 7.19
C SER A 178 13.12 10.76 5.91
N ILE A 179 13.14 10.11 4.76
CA ILE A 179 12.79 10.70 3.46
C ILE A 179 11.34 11.19 3.46
N PHE A 180 10.39 10.35 3.91
CA PHE A 180 8.98 10.73 3.93
C PHE A 180 8.65 11.76 5.02
N LYS A 181 9.32 11.74 6.17
CA LYS A 181 9.20 12.80 7.18
C LYS A 181 9.69 14.15 6.66
N ASP A 182 10.83 14.20 5.96
CA ASP A 182 11.29 15.42 5.30
C ASP A 182 10.31 15.90 4.23
N GLY A 183 9.73 14.99 3.44
CA GLY A 183 8.68 15.31 2.49
C GLY A 183 7.42 15.87 3.14
N GLN A 184 6.98 15.27 4.24
CA GLN A 184 5.84 15.74 5.03
C GLN A 184 6.07 17.15 5.61
N GLU A 185 7.28 17.41 6.10
CA GLU A 185 7.65 18.72 6.64
C GLU A 185 7.68 19.81 5.56
N ARG A 186 8.24 19.50 4.38
CA ARG A 186 8.39 20.49 3.28
C ARG A 186 7.09 20.76 2.54
N TYR A 187 6.28 19.74 2.32
CA TYR A 187 5.15 19.83 1.39
C TYR A 187 3.79 19.71 2.07
N GLY A 188 3.74 19.22 3.30
CA GLY A 188 2.52 19.01 4.06
C GLY A 188 2.09 17.55 4.15
N GLY A 189 1.48 17.17 5.27
CA GLY A 189 1.05 15.80 5.54
C GLY A 189 -0.10 15.34 4.65
N HIS A 190 -0.98 16.25 4.25
CA HIS A 190 -2.15 15.95 3.42
C HIS A 190 -1.86 15.90 1.91
N GLU A 191 -0.64 16.26 1.49
CA GLU A 191 -0.21 16.07 0.10
C GLU A 191 -0.18 14.58 -0.26
N TRP A 192 -0.52 14.26 -1.51
CA TRP A 192 -0.44 12.88 -2.01
C TRP A 192 0.98 12.34 -1.99
N SER A 193 1.16 11.09 -1.64
CA SER A 193 2.48 10.46 -1.47
C SER A 193 3.42 10.59 -2.67
N PRO A 194 2.96 10.60 -3.96
CA PRO A 194 3.87 10.82 -5.09
C PRO A 194 4.53 12.21 -5.10
N ASN A 195 4.03 13.18 -4.31
CA ASN A 195 4.71 14.46 -4.11
C ASN A 195 6.08 14.33 -3.42
N ILE A 196 6.44 13.16 -2.91
CA ILE A 196 7.79 12.89 -2.40
C ILE A 196 8.89 13.13 -3.45
N VAL A 197 8.58 12.96 -4.74
CA VAL A 197 9.53 13.21 -5.83
C VAL A 197 9.91 14.69 -5.97
N ARG A 198 9.10 15.63 -5.42
CA ARG A 198 9.40 17.07 -5.39
C ARG A 198 10.72 17.37 -4.71
N ARG A 199 11.16 16.54 -3.77
CA ARG A 199 12.48 16.67 -3.13
C ARG A 199 13.61 16.66 -4.18
N LEU A 200 13.48 15.80 -5.19
CA LEU A 200 14.45 15.73 -6.30
C LEU A 200 14.19 16.81 -7.35
N GLU A 201 12.93 17.11 -7.65
CA GLU A 201 12.55 18.19 -8.55
C GLU A 201 13.13 19.52 -8.08
N ASP A 202 12.96 19.84 -6.79
CA ASP A 202 13.47 21.08 -6.18
C ASP A 202 15.01 21.08 -6.14
N ALA A 203 15.64 19.97 -5.79
CA ALA A 203 17.10 19.85 -5.71
C ALA A 203 17.77 19.95 -7.10
N CYS A 204 17.11 19.45 -8.15
CA CYS A 204 17.63 19.45 -9.52
C CYS A 204 17.19 20.68 -10.34
N GLY A 205 16.21 21.46 -9.86
CA GLY A 205 15.59 22.54 -10.61
C GLY A 205 14.88 22.04 -11.87
N ASP A 206 14.29 20.84 -11.83
CA ASP A 206 13.67 20.17 -12.98
C ASP A 206 12.40 19.44 -12.54
N ARG A 207 11.46 19.20 -13.48
CA ARG A 207 10.16 18.57 -13.17
C ARG A 207 10.03 17.22 -13.84
N LEU A 208 9.46 16.24 -13.14
CA LEU A 208 9.17 14.91 -13.67
C LEU A 208 7.83 14.94 -14.42
N LEU A 209 7.83 15.55 -15.60
CA LEU A 209 6.65 15.66 -16.47
C LEU A 209 6.97 15.09 -17.85
N ALA A 210 6.01 14.34 -18.41
CA ALA A 210 6.02 13.80 -19.76
C ALA A 210 4.60 13.76 -20.33
N PRO A 211 4.41 13.96 -21.65
CA PRO A 211 3.09 13.90 -22.27
C PRO A 211 2.57 12.46 -22.38
N GLY A 212 1.23 12.31 -22.47
CA GLY A 212 0.59 11.03 -22.79
C GLY A 212 0.19 10.19 -21.58
N PHE A 213 0.43 10.67 -20.36
CA PHE A 213 0.01 9.98 -19.13
C PHE A 213 -1.33 10.51 -18.59
N PRO A 214 -2.17 9.64 -18.00
CA PRO A 214 -3.50 10.01 -17.51
C PRO A 214 -3.42 10.85 -16.22
N GLU A 215 -4.44 11.66 -16.02
CA GLU A 215 -4.63 12.47 -14.80
C GLU A 215 -4.99 11.61 -13.59
N GLU A 216 -5.76 10.53 -13.84
CA GLU A 216 -6.25 9.60 -12.83
C GLU A 216 -5.89 8.16 -13.21
N ILE A 217 -5.66 7.34 -12.20
CA ILE A 217 -5.49 5.90 -12.39
C ILE A 217 -6.87 5.26 -12.50
N ILE A 218 -7.13 4.61 -13.61
CA ILE A 218 -8.36 3.85 -13.86
C ILE A 218 -8.02 2.37 -13.87
N ASP A 219 -8.76 1.59 -13.09
CA ASP A 219 -8.67 0.13 -13.15
C ASP A 219 -9.41 -0.36 -14.41
N SER A 220 -8.66 -0.94 -15.34
CA SER A 220 -9.16 -1.51 -16.58
C SER A 220 -9.33 -3.04 -16.51
N GLU A 221 -9.01 -3.66 -15.37
CA GLU A 221 -9.22 -5.09 -15.20
C GLU A 221 -10.73 -5.40 -15.15
N PRO A 222 -11.19 -6.47 -15.82
CA PRO A 222 -12.60 -6.84 -15.80
C PRO A 222 -13.04 -7.17 -14.37
N GLU A 223 -14.25 -6.78 -14.02
CA GLU A 223 -14.91 -7.23 -12.79
C GLU A 223 -15.20 -8.74 -12.91
N ILE A 224 -14.62 -9.53 -12.01
CA ILE A 224 -14.88 -10.97 -11.91
C ILE A 224 -15.14 -11.33 -10.45
N ALA A 225 -15.82 -12.44 -10.23
CA ALA A 225 -16.12 -12.92 -8.88
C ALA A 225 -14.84 -13.04 -8.03
N GLY A 226 -14.93 -12.59 -6.78
CA GLY A 226 -13.83 -12.71 -5.83
C GLY A 226 -13.56 -14.17 -5.46
N GLU A 227 -12.31 -14.46 -5.11
CA GLU A 227 -11.85 -15.80 -4.76
C GLU A 227 -10.94 -15.79 -3.53
N GLU A 228 -10.89 -16.91 -2.82
CA GLU A 228 -9.86 -17.15 -1.81
C GLU A 228 -8.53 -17.48 -2.47
N VAL A 229 -7.49 -16.74 -2.08
CA VAL A 229 -6.11 -17.05 -2.47
C VAL A 229 -5.54 -18.10 -1.52
N ILE A 230 -5.17 -19.26 -2.05
CA ILE A 230 -4.58 -20.34 -1.27
C ILE A 230 -3.06 -20.21 -1.30
N PRO A 231 -2.39 -20.06 -0.14
CA PRO A 231 -0.93 -20.07 -0.08
C PRO A 231 -0.36 -21.39 -0.60
N ARG A 232 0.82 -21.33 -1.22
CA ARG A 232 1.56 -22.55 -1.59
C ARG A 232 1.85 -23.35 -0.30
N LYS A 233 1.46 -24.61 -0.30
CA LYS A 233 1.85 -25.55 0.78
C LYS A 233 3.21 -26.12 0.41
N GLY A 234 4.13 -26.09 1.39
CA GLY A 234 5.41 -26.79 1.29
C GLY A 234 5.22 -28.30 1.40
#